data_b9f919e71b113168f56b965cdc9c38ed
#
_entry.id   b9f919e71b113168f56b965cdc9c38ed
#
_cell.length_a   1.000
_cell.length_b   1.000
_cell.length_c   1.000
_cell.angle_alpha   90.00
_cell.angle_beta   90.00
_cell.angle_gamma   90.00
#
_symmetry.space_group_name_H-M   'P 1'
#
loop_
_entity.id
_entity.type
_entity.pdbx_description
1 polymer ?
#
loop_
_entity_poly.entity_id
_entity_poly.type
_entity_poly.pdbx_seq_one_letter_code
_entity_poly.pdbx_strand_id
1 'polypeptide(L)'
;TKIESQRARVSMAHNQEVIFTETNKELAPYDGHHIAIYVSDFSGPHAWLKERALISEESDQYQYRFQKIVEPDTNELLFELEHEVRALSHQMYRRPLVNRNPETNFFTYRKGAEQFSPR
;
A
#
# COMPACT_ATOMS: atom_id res chain seq x y z
N THR A 1 -6.88 8.96 -10.80
CA THR A 1 -5.77 8.52 -11.67
C THR A 1 -5.67 9.45 -12.87
N LYS A 2 -4.48 9.91 -13.13
CA LYS A 2 -4.17 10.76 -14.27
C LYS A 2 -3.21 10.02 -15.19
N ILE A 3 -3.58 9.88 -16.47
CA ILE A 3 -2.75 9.20 -17.47
C ILE A 3 -2.09 10.27 -18.33
N GLU A 4 -0.76 10.21 -18.38
CA GLU A 4 0.11 11.04 -19.22
C GLU A 4 0.80 10.13 -20.25
N SER A 5 1.49 10.74 -21.25
CA SER A 5 2.31 9.95 -22.16
C SER A 5 3.33 9.12 -21.38
N GLN A 6 3.26 7.79 -21.48
CA GLN A 6 4.16 6.82 -20.82
C GLN A 6 4.11 6.81 -19.30
N ARG A 7 3.15 7.50 -18.66
CA ARG A 7 3.02 7.54 -17.20
C ARG A 7 1.58 7.47 -16.76
N ALA A 8 1.35 6.77 -15.65
CA ALA A 8 0.10 6.81 -14.92
C ALA A 8 0.37 7.30 -13.49
N ARG A 9 -0.34 8.35 -13.08
CA ARG A 9 -0.29 8.88 -11.71
C ARG A 9 -1.52 8.42 -10.97
N VAL A 10 -1.31 7.65 -9.91
CA VAL A 10 -2.38 7.14 -9.07
C VAL A 10 -2.38 7.93 -7.78
N SER A 11 -3.42 8.74 -7.59
CA SER A 11 -3.58 9.52 -6.36
C SER A 11 -4.00 8.61 -5.21
N MET A 12 -3.38 8.83 -4.08
CA MET A 12 -3.67 8.14 -2.84
C MET A 12 -4.02 9.14 -1.75
N ALA A 13 -4.03 8.73 -0.51
CA ALA A 13 -4.39 9.62 0.59
C ALA A 13 -3.33 10.72 0.80
N HIS A 14 -3.80 11.91 1.14
CA HIS A 14 -3.04 13.01 1.70
C HIS A 14 -1.84 13.46 0.85
N ASN A 15 -2.11 13.91 -0.38
CA ASN A 15 -1.10 14.44 -1.31
C ASN A 15 0.00 13.43 -1.68
N GLN A 16 -0.28 12.16 -1.58
CA GLN A 16 0.63 11.11 -2.02
C GLN A 16 0.18 10.53 -3.36
N GLU A 17 1.14 10.13 -4.17
CA GLU A 17 0.84 9.45 -5.42
C GLU A 17 1.88 8.37 -5.72
N VAL A 18 1.45 7.36 -6.46
CA VAL A 18 2.32 6.38 -7.08
C VAL A 18 2.36 6.64 -8.57
N ILE A 19 3.55 6.68 -9.14
CA ILE A 19 3.75 6.91 -10.56
C ILE A 19 4.25 5.63 -11.22
N PHE A 20 3.48 5.14 -12.20
CA PHE A 20 3.89 4.02 -13.05
C PHE A 20 4.41 4.59 -14.36
N THR A 21 5.64 4.24 -14.70
CA THR A 21 6.28 4.69 -15.95
C THR A 21 6.47 3.48 -16.87
N GLU A 22 5.97 3.61 -18.10
CA GLU A 22 6.15 2.59 -19.12
C GLU A 22 7.63 2.45 -19.48
N THR A 23 8.09 1.23 -19.70
CA THR A 23 9.46 0.95 -20.10
C THR A 23 9.52 -0.18 -21.11
N ASN A 24 10.47 -0.09 -22.03
CA ASN A 24 10.82 -1.17 -22.97
C ASN A 24 11.96 -2.06 -22.44
N LYS A 25 12.51 -1.71 -21.25
CA LYS A 25 13.57 -2.52 -20.65
C LYS A 25 12.97 -3.81 -20.09
N GLU A 26 13.73 -4.89 -20.22
CA GLU A 26 13.39 -6.14 -19.55
C GLU A 26 13.40 -5.91 -18.04
N LEU A 27 12.31 -6.31 -17.39
CA LEU A 27 12.20 -6.21 -15.95
C LEU A 27 12.96 -7.34 -15.28
N ALA A 28 13.65 -7.03 -14.19
CA ALA A 28 14.26 -8.05 -13.35
C ALA A 28 13.19 -9.00 -12.79
N PRO A 29 13.51 -10.27 -12.52
CA PRO A 29 12.59 -11.16 -11.84
C PRO A 29 12.11 -10.56 -10.52
N TYR A 30 10.83 -10.76 -10.22
CA TYR A 30 10.25 -10.24 -8.98
C TYR A 30 10.96 -10.87 -7.77
N ASP A 31 11.46 -10.03 -6.89
CA ASP A 31 12.27 -10.44 -5.74
C ASP A 31 11.50 -10.48 -4.41
N GLY A 32 10.18 -10.23 -4.46
CA GLY A 32 9.34 -10.22 -3.27
C GLY A 32 9.27 -8.88 -2.53
N HIS A 33 9.89 -7.82 -3.08
CA HIS A 33 9.75 -6.50 -2.46
C HIS A 33 8.31 -6.00 -2.53
N HIS A 34 7.93 -5.13 -1.61
CA HIS A 34 6.58 -4.59 -1.57
C HIS A 34 6.57 -3.11 -1.20
N ILE A 35 5.47 -2.46 -1.51
CA ILE A 35 5.19 -1.08 -1.11
C ILE A 35 3.98 -1.06 -0.19
N ALA A 36 4.00 -0.18 0.81
CA ALA A 36 2.85 0.08 1.67
C ALA A 36 2.24 1.42 1.25
N ILE A 37 0.94 1.42 0.98
CA ILE A 37 0.21 2.61 0.56
C ILE A 37 -1.00 2.83 1.44
N TYR A 38 -1.32 4.09 1.70
CA TYR A 38 -2.51 4.50 2.45
C TYR A 38 -3.52 5.08 1.47
N VAL A 39 -4.76 4.59 1.53
CA VAL A 39 -5.80 5.00 0.59
C VAL A 39 -7.04 5.50 1.33
N SER A 40 -7.67 6.54 0.80
CA SER A 40 -8.94 7.04 1.32
C SER A 40 -10.11 6.13 0.95
N ASP A 41 -10.13 5.60 -0.27
CA ASP A 41 -11.09 4.56 -0.67
C ASP A 41 -10.45 3.18 -0.51
N PHE A 42 -10.72 2.56 0.61
CA PHE A 42 -10.20 1.25 0.95
C PHE A 42 -11.10 0.12 0.42
N SER A 43 -12.41 0.29 0.53
CA SER A 43 -13.37 -0.78 0.27
C SER A 43 -13.64 -1.02 -1.21
N GLY A 44 -13.64 0.01 -2.04
CA GLY A 44 -13.88 -0.10 -3.48
C GLY A 44 -12.82 -0.96 -4.18
N PRO A 45 -11.55 -0.62 -4.09
CA PRO A 45 -10.48 -1.44 -4.64
C PRO A 45 -10.42 -2.84 -4.06
N HIS A 46 -10.69 -3.00 -2.77
CA HIS A 46 -10.75 -4.31 -2.13
C HIS A 46 -11.80 -5.21 -2.79
N ALA A 47 -13.02 -4.70 -2.98
CA ALA A 47 -14.09 -5.46 -3.61
C ALA A 47 -13.74 -5.86 -5.06
N TRP A 48 -13.16 -4.95 -5.81
CA TRP A 48 -12.73 -5.19 -7.19
C TRP A 48 -11.69 -6.31 -7.27
N LEU A 49 -10.69 -6.27 -6.39
CA LEU A 49 -9.63 -7.28 -6.33
C LEU A 49 -10.14 -8.64 -5.85
N LYS A 50 -11.03 -8.62 -4.84
CA LYS A 50 -11.61 -9.83 -4.29
C LYS A 50 -12.45 -10.59 -5.32
N GLU A 51 -13.25 -9.89 -6.08
CA GLU A 51 -14.04 -10.47 -7.17
C GLU A 51 -13.17 -11.19 -8.20
N ARG A 52 -11.94 -10.75 -8.40
CA ARG A 52 -10.97 -11.31 -9.36
C ARG A 52 -9.97 -12.28 -8.72
N ALA A 53 -10.16 -12.62 -7.46
CA ALA A 53 -9.27 -13.52 -6.71
C ALA A 53 -7.80 -13.03 -6.66
N LEU A 54 -7.60 -11.71 -6.57
CA LEU A 54 -6.27 -11.10 -6.56
C LEU A 54 -5.77 -10.74 -5.17
N ILE A 55 -6.61 -10.82 -4.13
CA ILE A 55 -6.17 -10.59 -2.76
C ILE A 55 -5.25 -11.73 -2.33
N SER A 56 -4.02 -11.39 -1.97
CA SER A 56 -3.01 -12.36 -1.53
C SER A 56 -3.00 -12.57 -0.02
N GLU A 57 -3.37 -11.54 0.75
CA GLU A 57 -3.39 -11.61 2.20
C GLU A 57 -4.36 -10.58 2.77
N GLU A 58 -5.08 -10.94 3.84
CA GLU A 58 -5.88 -10.03 4.67
C GLU A 58 -5.51 -10.29 6.13
N SER A 59 -4.72 -9.41 6.72
CA SER A 59 -4.30 -9.57 8.11
C SER A 59 -5.32 -9.06 9.11
N ASP A 60 -6.07 -8.02 8.75
CA ASP A 60 -7.12 -7.44 9.59
C ASP A 60 -8.05 -6.53 8.76
N GLN A 61 -8.95 -5.82 9.44
CA GLN A 61 -9.92 -4.91 8.81
C GLN A 61 -9.30 -3.62 8.28
N TYR A 62 -8.00 -3.36 8.53
CA TYR A 62 -7.32 -2.11 8.19
C TYR A 62 -6.32 -2.24 7.05
N GLN A 63 -6.02 -3.46 6.62
CA GLN A 63 -5.10 -3.69 5.50
C GLN A 63 -5.38 -4.99 4.77
N TYR A 64 -5.00 -5.00 3.50
CA TYR A 64 -4.93 -6.20 2.68
C TYR A 64 -3.74 -6.08 1.73
N ARG A 65 -3.38 -7.19 1.09
CA ARG A 65 -2.30 -7.22 0.12
C ARG A 65 -2.76 -7.80 -1.21
N PHE A 66 -2.19 -7.30 -2.28
CA PHE A 66 -2.28 -7.92 -3.60
C PHE A 66 -0.94 -7.79 -4.32
N GLN A 67 -0.60 -8.77 -5.13
CA GLN A 67 0.71 -8.85 -5.78
C GLN A 67 0.63 -8.75 -7.29
N LYS A 68 -0.38 -9.37 -7.88
CA LYS A 68 -0.49 -9.46 -9.34
C LYS A 68 -1.14 -8.21 -9.91
N ILE A 69 -0.43 -7.58 -10.87
CA ILE A 69 -0.97 -6.51 -11.69
C ILE A 69 -1.41 -7.14 -13.00
N VAL A 70 -2.69 -7.05 -13.30
CA VAL A 70 -3.31 -7.78 -14.38
C VAL A 70 -3.98 -6.84 -15.38
N GLU A 71 -4.14 -7.35 -16.60
CA GLU A 71 -4.98 -6.70 -17.59
C GLU A 71 -6.45 -6.80 -17.11
N PRO A 72 -7.21 -5.67 -17.01
CA PRO A 72 -8.53 -5.67 -16.38
C PRO A 72 -9.59 -6.55 -17.05
N ASP A 73 -9.54 -6.69 -18.37
CA ASP A 73 -10.56 -7.42 -19.12
C ASP A 73 -10.31 -8.93 -19.17
N THR A 74 -9.04 -9.34 -19.15
CA THR A 74 -8.65 -10.75 -19.34
C THR A 74 -8.11 -11.41 -18.09
N ASN A 75 -7.75 -10.61 -17.07
CA ASN A 75 -7.05 -11.07 -15.86
C ASN A 75 -5.66 -11.66 -16.15
N GLU A 76 -5.09 -11.33 -17.32
CA GLU A 76 -3.74 -11.76 -17.70
C GLU A 76 -2.70 -11.04 -16.85
N LEU A 77 -1.74 -11.79 -16.32
CA LEU A 77 -0.64 -11.24 -15.53
C LEU A 77 0.27 -10.36 -16.38
N LEU A 78 0.46 -9.10 -15.98
CA LEU A 78 1.37 -8.15 -16.63
C LEU A 78 2.70 -8.06 -15.89
N PHE A 79 2.67 -7.90 -14.57
CA PHE A 79 3.86 -7.92 -13.72
C PHE A 79 3.44 -8.13 -12.26
N GLU A 80 4.43 -8.28 -11.39
CA GLU A 80 4.20 -8.48 -9.97
C GLU A 80 4.86 -7.39 -9.15
N LEU A 81 4.11 -6.84 -8.21
CA LEU A 81 4.58 -5.95 -7.16
C LEU A 81 3.61 -6.04 -6.00
N GLU A 82 4.05 -6.53 -4.87
CA GLU A 82 3.18 -6.64 -3.71
C GLU A 82 2.83 -5.26 -3.17
N HIS A 83 1.53 -4.99 -3.11
CA HIS A 83 0.96 -3.79 -2.53
C HIS A 83 0.35 -4.14 -1.18
N GLU A 84 0.84 -3.51 -0.13
CA GLU A 84 0.19 -3.53 1.17
C GLU A 84 -0.69 -2.29 1.27
N VAL A 85 -2.00 -2.50 1.12
CA VAL A 85 -2.98 -1.41 1.09
C VAL A 85 -3.55 -1.21 2.48
N ARG A 86 -3.42 0.01 2.99
CA ARG A 86 -3.82 0.37 4.35
C ARG A 86 -4.91 1.43 4.33
N ALA A 87 -5.90 1.24 5.21
CA ALA A 87 -6.92 2.26 5.46
C ALA A 87 -6.33 3.43 6.25
N LEU A 88 -6.99 4.60 6.20
CA LEU A 88 -6.56 5.77 6.98
C LEU A 88 -6.73 5.56 8.50
N SER A 89 -7.53 4.58 8.90
CA SER A 89 -7.68 4.16 10.30
C SER A 89 -6.58 3.22 10.79
N HIS A 90 -5.66 2.81 9.89
CA HIS A 90 -4.52 1.98 10.27
C HIS A 90 -3.64 2.70 11.29
N GLN A 91 -3.19 1.98 12.32
CA GLN A 91 -2.42 2.57 13.43
C GLN A 91 -1.12 3.25 13.00
N MET A 92 -0.56 2.88 11.87
CA MET A 92 0.68 3.44 11.34
C MET A 92 0.46 4.70 10.51
N TYR A 93 -0.79 5.05 10.18
CA TYR A 93 -1.07 6.23 9.35
C TYR A 93 -0.65 7.51 10.07
N ARG A 94 0.19 8.29 9.39
CA ARG A 94 0.75 9.55 9.92
C ARG A 94 1.51 9.38 11.24
N ARG A 95 2.07 8.20 11.48
CA ARG A 95 2.92 7.97 12.63
C ARG A 95 4.19 8.83 12.50
N PRO A 96 4.59 9.56 13.57
CA PRO A 96 5.87 10.25 13.58
C PRO A 96 7.05 9.30 13.34
N LEU A 97 8.05 9.77 12.60
CA LEU A 97 9.24 8.97 12.30
C LEU A 97 10.16 8.77 13.50
N VAL A 98 10.02 9.64 14.53
CA VAL A 98 10.83 9.56 15.75
C VAL A 98 9.98 9.07 16.90
N ASN A 99 10.36 7.93 17.45
CA ASN A 99 9.78 7.41 18.68
C ASN A 99 10.62 7.87 19.88
N ARG A 100 10.05 8.69 20.70
CA ARG A 100 10.69 9.21 21.92
C ARG A 100 10.28 8.47 23.18
N ASN A 101 9.45 7.45 23.06
CA ASN A 101 9.02 6.63 24.18
C ASN A 101 9.72 5.27 24.12
N PRO A 102 10.69 5.02 25.02
CA PRO A 102 11.45 3.78 25.01
C PRO A 102 10.64 2.53 25.36
N GLU A 103 9.45 2.71 25.92
CA GLU A 103 8.56 1.62 26.31
C GLU A 103 7.73 1.07 25.17
N THR A 104 7.68 1.78 24.04
CA THR A 104 6.92 1.35 22.86
C THR A 104 7.83 0.87 21.73
N ASN A 105 7.37 -0.16 21.04
CA ASN A 105 8.00 -0.68 19.84
C ASN A 105 6.94 -0.87 18.76
N PHE A 106 7.29 -1.46 17.64
CA PHE A 106 6.37 -1.69 16.52
C PHE A 106 5.09 -2.42 16.95
N PHE A 107 5.21 -3.42 17.82
CA PHE A 107 4.09 -4.26 18.23
C PHE A 107 3.21 -3.61 19.30
N THR A 108 3.78 -2.75 20.11
CA THR A 108 3.06 -2.09 21.22
C THR A 108 2.61 -0.68 20.89
N TYR A 109 2.92 -0.21 19.67
CA TYR A 109 2.59 1.15 19.25
C TYR A 109 1.09 1.40 19.25
N ARG A 110 0.73 2.54 19.82
CA ARG A 110 -0.59 3.16 19.69
C ARG A 110 -0.40 4.62 19.34
N LYS A 111 -1.35 5.19 18.62
CA LYS A 111 -1.28 6.60 18.21
C LYS A 111 -1.05 7.50 19.44
N GLY A 112 -0.01 8.32 19.39
CA GLY A 112 0.42 9.15 20.50
C GLY A 112 1.44 8.48 21.44
N ALA A 113 1.66 7.19 21.34
CA ALA A 113 2.59 6.46 22.22
C ALA A 113 4.07 6.79 21.97
N GLU A 114 4.39 7.45 20.86
CA GLU A 114 5.73 7.91 20.54
C GLU A 114 6.16 9.16 21.29
N GLN A 115 5.26 9.76 22.06
CA GLN A 115 5.55 10.99 22.80
C GLN A 115 6.55 10.73 23.94
N PHE A 116 7.35 11.74 24.22
CA PHE A 116 8.25 11.71 25.37
C PHE A 116 7.46 11.61 26.67
N SER A 117 7.82 10.63 27.50
CA SER A 117 7.22 10.43 28.82
C SER A 117 8.32 10.57 29.88
N PRO A 118 8.42 11.73 30.55
CA PRO A 118 9.39 11.89 31.62
C PRO A 118 9.03 10.98 32.79
N ARG A 119 10.05 10.38 33.36
CA ARG A 119 9.92 9.52 34.57
C ARG A 119 9.97 10.36 35.83
#